data_f9a182c154f6d7dc092f22aebf1f6cf7
#
_entry.id   f9a182c154f6d7dc092f22aebf1f6cf7
#
_cell.length_a   1.000
_cell.length_b   1.000
_cell.length_c   1.000
_cell.angle_alpha   90.00
_cell.angle_beta   90.00
_cell.angle_gamma   90.00
#
_symmetry.space_group_name_H-M   'P 1'
#
loop_
_entity.id
_entity.type
_entity.pdbx_description
1 polymer ?
#
loop_
_entity_poly.entity_id
_entity_poly.type
_entity_poly.pdbx_seq_one_letter_code
_entity_poly.pdbx_strand_id
1 'polypeptide(L)'
;MPAPFVHLRVHSAYSLAESTLRLKSIMALAGGDSQPAVAITDTSNMFGALEFSEKMREAGVQPIIGLECIIADSRGRGEVVLLAQSEAGYEALCRHNSRALLDVEGGDDPMIQLESLAQDNEGMILLTGGAVNGFVGAAAAEGQTALVDERLSALVQAFPGRVYVELQRHGLDVERRAEPVLLNVAVAADIPLVATNDCRFEKRDMVMPHDVLLCIGNGRKLAEDDRPRFTPEHYFKTAEEMASLFADIPEAIRNTLVIAQRCSAMAEMRKPILPPFESEAGLGEEDELQRQAKEGLEERLHGHVFSEGMDEAAREAAAAPYRERLEFELGVINQMGFPGYFLIVADFIQWAKARDIPVGPGRGSGAGSVVAWALSITDLDPLRWGLLFERFLNPERVSMPDFDIDFCQDRREEVIGYVQEKYGFDKVAQIITFGSLQARAALRDVGRVLEMPYSQVDRIAKLIPSNPANPVTIAQALETEEELRKHRREDEQVGELIDISMKIEGLYRHASTHAAGLVIGDRPLEQLVPLYRDPRSPMPVTQFNMKWVENAGLVKFDFLGLKTLTVLQRAVAFLAQRGVEIDLETIPLDDAKTFEMLSAGDTVGV
;
A
#
# COMPACT_ATOMS: atom_id res chain seq x y z
N MET A 1 -32.67 20.38 14.04
CA MET A 1 -31.44 19.80 13.48
C MET A 1 -31.20 18.51 14.23
N PRO A 2 -30.88 17.39 13.57
CA PRO A 2 -30.51 16.17 14.28
C PRO A 2 -29.33 16.45 15.23
N ALA A 3 -29.21 15.69 16.30
CA ALA A 3 -28.08 15.84 17.21
C ALA A 3 -26.78 15.54 16.41
N PRO A 4 -25.75 16.38 16.50
CA PRO A 4 -24.52 16.13 15.77
C PRO A 4 -23.88 14.84 16.31
N PHE A 5 -23.47 13.97 15.37
CA PHE A 5 -22.84 12.69 15.64
C PHE A 5 -21.66 12.48 14.71
N VAL A 6 -20.66 11.73 15.16
CA VAL A 6 -19.46 11.36 14.38
C VAL A 6 -19.22 9.86 14.53
N HIS A 7 -19.12 9.15 13.43
CA HIS A 7 -18.67 7.76 13.46
C HIS A 7 -17.18 7.68 13.79
N LEU A 8 -16.87 7.02 14.93
CA LEU A 8 -15.51 6.86 15.45
C LEU A 8 -14.95 5.44 15.29
N ARG A 9 -15.75 4.49 14.81
CA ARG A 9 -15.34 3.12 14.52
C ARG A 9 -15.93 2.70 13.17
N VAL A 10 -15.10 2.77 12.13
CA VAL A 10 -15.48 2.47 10.74
C VAL A 10 -14.39 1.65 10.09
N HIS A 11 -14.75 0.49 9.58
CA HIS A 11 -13.86 -0.39 8.82
C HIS A 11 -14.06 -0.18 7.34
N SER A 12 -12.99 0.09 6.63
CA SER A 12 -13.00 0.18 5.18
C SER A 12 -12.66 -1.16 4.50
N ALA A 13 -12.71 -1.19 3.18
CA ALA A 13 -12.23 -2.33 2.40
C ALA A 13 -10.76 -2.68 2.64
N TYR A 14 -9.98 -1.78 3.27
CA TYR A 14 -8.62 -2.05 3.71
C TYR A 14 -8.53 -2.93 4.96
N SER A 15 -9.62 -3.21 5.66
CA SER A 15 -9.71 -4.30 6.64
C SER A 15 -9.79 -5.70 5.99
N LEU A 16 -9.30 -5.84 4.79
CA LEU A 16 -9.09 -7.04 3.96
C LEU A 16 -10.10 -8.18 4.25
N ALA A 17 -11.14 -8.27 3.42
CA ALA A 17 -12.23 -9.25 3.54
C ALA A 17 -13.10 -9.14 4.81
N GLU A 18 -12.98 -8.08 5.62
CA GLU A 18 -13.80 -7.85 6.82
C GLU A 18 -14.81 -6.73 6.67
N SER A 19 -14.70 -5.89 5.63
CA SER A 19 -15.62 -4.80 5.35
C SER A 19 -15.88 -4.64 3.85
N THR A 20 -17.11 -4.25 3.52
CA THR A 20 -17.50 -3.89 2.14
C THR A 20 -17.47 -2.39 1.90
N LEU A 21 -17.20 -1.57 2.93
CA LEU A 21 -17.18 -0.11 2.82
C LEU A 21 -15.96 0.37 2.03
N ARG A 22 -16.22 0.98 0.88
CA ARG A 22 -15.17 1.66 0.09
C ARG A 22 -14.97 3.07 0.63
N LEU A 23 -13.75 3.62 0.55
CA LEU A 23 -13.48 5.00 0.99
C LEU A 23 -14.40 6.03 0.31
N LYS A 24 -14.70 5.84 -0.97
CA LYS A 24 -15.67 6.69 -1.69
C LYS A 24 -17.08 6.60 -1.11
N SER A 25 -17.50 5.42 -0.66
CA SER A 25 -18.80 5.21 -0.02
C SER A 25 -18.84 5.87 1.35
N ILE A 26 -17.79 5.73 2.16
CA ILE A 26 -17.68 6.42 3.47
C ILE A 26 -17.80 7.93 3.26
N MET A 27 -17.06 8.48 2.29
CA MET A 27 -17.12 9.90 1.94
C MET A 27 -18.54 10.35 1.59
N ALA A 28 -19.22 9.59 0.72
CA ALA A 28 -20.57 9.92 0.28
C ALA A 28 -21.61 9.81 1.40
N LEU A 29 -21.49 8.81 2.27
CA LEU A 29 -22.40 8.59 3.41
C LEU A 29 -22.21 9.68 4.48
N ALA A 30 -20.98 9.96 4.88
CA ALA A 30 -20.68 11.01 5.88
C ALA A 30 -21.09 12.41 5.37
N GLY A 31 -20.75 12.72 4.12
CA GLY A 31 -21.13 14.01 3.50
C GLY A 31 -22.63 14.14 3.29
N GLY A 32 -23.31 13.07 2.86
CA GLY A 32 -24.76 13.03 2.68
C GLY A 32 -25.56 13.20 3.98
N ASP A 33 -25.01 12.72 5.09
CA ASP A 33 -25.57 12.85 6.46
C ASP A 33 -25.08 14.14 7.16
N SER A 34 -24.27 14.95 6.48
CA SER A 34 -23.69 16.19 7.03
C SER A 34 -22.91 15.98 8.32
N GLN A 35 -22.24 14.83 8.47
CA GLN A 35 -21.34 14.59 9.59
C GLN A 35 -20.11 15.50 9.48
N PRO A 36 -19.71 16.21 10.56
CA PRO A 36 -18.59 17.16 10.51
C PRO A 36 -17.24 16.45 10.40
N ALA A 37 -17.17 15.19 10.84
CA ALA A 37 -15.99 14.35 10.86
C ALA A 37 -16.38 12.87 10.71
N VAL A 38 -15.42 12.03 10.36
CA VAL A 38 -15.56 10.56 10.37
C VAL A 38 -14.20 9.93 10.61
N ALA A 39 -14.17 8.82 11.37
CA ALA A 39 -12.95 8.06 11.58
C ALA A 39 -12.79 6.92 10.57
N ILE A 40 -11.54 6.53 10.31
CA ILE A 40 -11.17 5.22 9.77
C ILE A 40 -10.42 4.46 10.85
N THR A 41 -10.84 3.22 11.12
CA THR A 41 -10.27 2.37 12.16
C THR A 41 -10.19 0.93 11.65
N ASP A 42 -9.44 0.74 10.57
CA ASP A 42 -9.27 -0.58 9.96
C ASP A 42 -8.59 -1.55 10.93
N THR A 43 -8.88 -2.85 10.80
CA THR A 43 -8.39 -3.90 11.69
C THR A 43 -6.89 -4.09 11.50
N SER A 44 -6.13 -3.79 12.54
CA SER A 44 -4.67 -4.00 12.65
C SER A 44 -3.85 -3.42 11.50
N ASN A 45 -4.36 -2.40 10.78
CA ASN A 45 -3.62 -1.77 9.69
C ASN A 45 -4.01 -0.30 9.46
N MET A 46 -3.13 0.42 8.78
CA MET A 46 -3.33 1.82 8.38
C MET A 46 -3.23 2.01 6.86
N PHE A 47 -3.51 0.96 6.07
CA PHE A 47 -3.37 0.94 4.61
C PHE A 47 -4.08 2.10 3.91
N GLY A 48 -5.25 2.45 4.39
CA GLY A 48 -6.10 3.49 3.82
C GLY A 48 -5.89 4.90 4.38
N ALA A 49 -5.03 5.10 5.38
CA ALA A 49 -4.98 6.33 6.17
C ALA A 49 -4.74 7.60 5.33
N LEU A 50 -3.77 7.58 4.43
CA LEU A 50 -3.45 8.74 3.59
C LEU A 50 -4.52 8.98 2.52
N GLU A 51 -4.98 7.93 1.83
CA GLU A 51 -6.07 8.04 0.85
C GLU A 51 -7.36 8.57 1.49
N PHE A 52 -7.67 8.08 2.69
CA PHE A 52 -8.84 8.52 3.45
C PHE A 52 -8.74 10.00 3.83
N SER A 53 -7.59 10.43 4.37
CA SER A 53 -7.34 11.83 4.74
C SER A 53 -7.59 12.77 3.58
N GLU A 54 -7.04 12.49 2.41
CA GLU A 54 -7.21 13.32 1.22
C GLU A 54 -8.66 13.34 0.73
N LYS A 55 -9.31 12.18 0.64
CA LYS A 55 -10.71 12.12 0.20
C LYS A 55 -11.67 12.84 1.14
N MET A 56 -11.49 12.72 2.44
CA MET A 56 -12.34 13.41 3.41
C MET A 56 -12.13 14.91 3.36
N ARG A 57 -10.87 15.36 3.23
CA ARG A 57 -10.54 16.78 3.06
C ARG A 57 -11.18 17.36 1.79
N GLU A 58 -11.12 16.65 0.66
CA GLU A 58 -11.78 17.03 -0.58
C GLU A 58 -13.31 17.18 -0.42
N ALA A 59 -13.91 16.36 0.43
CA ALA A 59 -15.36 16.40 0.71
C ALA A 59 -15.74 17.44 1.77
N GLY A 60 -14.79 18.15 2.40
CA GLY A 60 -15.05 19.08 3.49
C GLY A 60 -15.46 18.39 4.81
N VAL A 61 -15.13 17.11 4.97
CA VAL A 61 -15.35 16.31 6.19
C VAL A 61 -14.00 16.12 6.88
N GLN A 62 -13.93 16.36 8.20
CA GLN A 62 -12.68 16.16 8.95
C GLN A 62 -12.34 14.67 9.03
N PRO A 63 -11.17 14.22 8.54
CA PRO A 63 -10.71 12.86 8.76
C PRO A 63 -10.22 12.68 10.20
N ILE A 64 -10.52 11.53 10.79
CA ILE A 64 -9.94 11.08 12.06
C ILE A 64 -9.23 9.77 11.77
N ILE A 65 -7.92 9.73 11.97
CA ILE A 65 -7.13 8.52 11.76
C ILE A 65 -7.10 7.71 13.04
N GLY A 66 -7.43 6.46 12.94
CA GLY A 66 -7.38 5.51 14.04
C GLY A 66 -7.01 4.11 13.60
N LEU A 67 -7.00 3.23 14.56
CA LEU A 67 -6.64 1.83 14.42
C LEU A 67 -7.48 0.99 15.38
N GLU A 68 -8.17 -0.03 14.89
CA GLU A 68 -8.62 -1.11 15.72
C GLU A 68 -7.47 -2.11 15.89
N CYS A 69 -7.07 -2.39 17.11
CA CYS A 69 -5.97 -3.30 17.39
C CYS A 69 -6.24 -4.17 18.62
N ILE A 70 -5.57 -5.30 18.66
CA ILE A 70 -5.55 -6.17 19.84
C ILE A 70 -4.46 -5.68 20.78
N ILE A 71 -4.83 -5.40 22.03
CA ILE A 71 -3.87 -5.19 23.10
C ILE A 71 -3.86 -6.39 24.04
N ALA A 72 -2.70 -6.64 24.67
CA ALA A 72 -2.52 -7.73 25.60
C ALA A 72 -1.92 -7.26 26.92
N ASP A 73 -2.35 -7.90 28.02
CA ASP A 73 -1.79 -7.81 29.35
C ASP A 73 -1.42 -9.21 29.88
N SER A 74 -0.96 -9.30 31.12
CA SER A 74 -0.62 -10.58 31.77
C SER A 74 -1.82 -11.53 31.97
N ARG A 75 -3.05 -11.06 31.78
CA ARG A 75 -4.29 -11.82 31.97
C ARG A 75 -5.05 -12.13 30.70
N GLY A 76 -4.57 -11.66 29.57
CA GLY A 76 -5.19 -11.95 28.29
C GLY A 76 -5.12 -10.81 27.28
N ARG A 77 -5.99 -10.87 26.30
CA ARG A 77 -6.00 -9.93 25.19
C ARG A 77 -7.41 -9.43 24.89
N GLY A 78 -7.52 -8.34 24.16
CA GLY A 78 -8.80 -7.84 23.64
C GLY A 78 -8.62 -6.64 22.74
N GLU A 79 -9.66 -6.30 21.99
CA GLU A 79 -9.67 -5.21 21.04
C GLU A 79 -9.85 -3.86 21.74
N VAL A 80 -9.17 -2.85 21.22
CA VAL A 80 -9.39 -1.42 21.52
C VAL A 80 -9.35 -0.62 20.23
N VAL A 81 -9.88 0.60 20.27
CA VAL A 81 -9.72 1.56 19.20
C VAL A 81 -8.82 2.69 19.69
N LEU A 82 -7.75 2.96 18.92
CA LEU A 82 -6.85 4.07 19.13
C LEU A 82 -7.12 5.14 18.07
N LEU A 83 -7.25 6.41 18.48
CA LEU A 83 -7.49 7.54 17.58
C LEU A 83 -6.36 8.55 17.73
N ALA A 84 -5.81 9.04 16.61
CA ALA A 84 -4.80 10.09 16.61
C ALA A 84 -5.45 11.43 16.97
N GLN A 85 -5.05 12.01 18.09
CA GLN A 85 -5.45 13.33 18.52
C GLN A 85 -4.54 14.43 17.92
N SER A 86 -3.25 14.14 17.79
CA SER A 86 -2.22 15.03 17.30
C SER A 86 -1.28 14.33 16.34
N GLU A 87 -0.37 15.07 15.71
CA GLU A 87 0.67 14.49 14.84
C GLU A 87 1.53 13.46 15.59
N ALA A 88 1.95 13.77 16.83
CA ALA A 88 2.66 12.79 17.68
C ALA A 88 1.85 11.51 17.90
N GLY A 89 0.52 11.63 18.07
CA GLY A 89 -0.38 10.47 18.16
C GLY A 89 -0.46 9.67 16.86
N TYR A 90 -0.48 10.33 15.71
CA TYR A 90 -0.44 9.64 14.42
C TYR A 90 0.89 8.88 14.22
N GLU A 91 2.01 9.51 14.55
CA GLU A 91 3.32 8.85 14.50
C GLU A 91 3.42 7.67 15.47
N ALA A 92 2.86 7.80 16.69
CA ALA A 92 2.80 6.71 17.66
C ALA A 92 1.94 5.55 17.14
N LEU A 93 0.80 5.81 16.49
CA LEU A 93 0.00 4.78 15.81
C LEU A 93 0.82 4.06 14.72
N CYS A 94 1.54 4.80 13.89
CA CYS A 94 2.41 4.21 12.86
C CYS A 94 3.47 3.29 13.47
N ARG A 95 4.15 3.72 14.54
CA ARG A 95 5.18 2.92 15.23
C ARG A 95 4.59 1.65 15.85
N HIS A 96 3.51 1.78 16.64
CA HIS A 96 2.88 0.63 17.29
C HIS A 96 2.32 -0.38 16.29
N ASN A 97 1.65 0.10 15.25
CA ASN A 97 1.11 -0.77 14.21
C ASN A 97 2.24 -1.46 13.42
N SER A 98 3.29 -0.73 13.05
CA SER A 98 4.45 -1.30 12.36
C SER A 98 5.10 -2.40 13.19
N ARG A 99 5.38 -2.16 14.47
CA ARG A 99 6.00 -3.15 15.35
C ARG A 99 5.13 -4.38 15.55
N ALA A 100 3.83 -4.19 15.81
CA ALA A 100 2.90 -5.30 15.94
C ALA A 100 2.87 -6.21 14.71
N LEU A 101 2.98 -5.63 13.50
CA LEU A 101 2.98 -6.37 12.23
C LEU A 101 4.35 -6.95 11.85
N LEU A 102 5.45 -6.28 12.23
CA LEU A 102 6.81 -6.75 11.94
C LEU A 102 7.26 -7.86 12.90
N ASP A 103 6.82 -7.81 14.15
CA ASP A 103 7.22 -8.73 15.22
C ASP A 103 6.33 -9.98 15.30
N VAL A 104 5.22 -10.04 14.52
CA VAL A 104 4.32 -11.19 14.53
C VAL A 104 5.02 -12.46 14.04
N GLU A 105 4.88 -13.54 14.78
CA GLU A 105 5.46 -14.85 14.44
C GLU A 105 4.36 -15.82 13.95
N GLY A 106 4.68 -16.59 12.92
CA GLY A 106 4.07 -17.87 12.60
C GLY A 106 2.56 -17.95 12.38
N GLY A 107 1.86 -16.83 12.14
CA GLY A 107 0.40 -16.81 11.89
C GLY A 107 -0.42 -16.40 13.10
N ASP A 108 0.20 -15.87 14.15
CA ASP A 108 -0.48 -15.22 15.26
C ASP A 108 -1.10 -13.87 14.83
N ASP A 109 -2.07 -13.39 15.61
CA ASP A 109 -2.62 -12.05 15.40
C ASP A 109 -1.61 -10.98 15.85
N PRO A 110 -1.44 -9.88 15.09
CA PRO A 110 -0.61 -8.77 15.53
C PRO A 110 -1.18 -8.13 16.81
N MET A 111 -0.35 -8.00 17.83
CA MET A 111 -0.75 -7.50 19.15
C MET A 111 0.19 -6.41 19.64
N ILE A 112 -0.35 -5.46 20.40
CA ILE A 112 0.40 -4.43 21.10
C ILE A 112 0.38 -4.73 22.59
N GLN A 113 1.54 -4.81 23.23
CA GLN A 113 1.60 -4.98 24.69
C GLN A 113 1.16 -3.69 25.37
N LEU A 114 0.30 -3.80 26.39
CA LEU A 114 -0.22 -2.64 27.13
C LEU A 114 0.92 -1.82 27.74
N GLU A 115 1.96 -2.45 28.22
CA GLU A 115 3.15 -1.78 28.78
C GLU A 115 3.88 -0.94 27.73
N SER A 116 4.00 -1.43 26.50
CA SER A 116 4.59 -0.67 25.38
C SER A 116 3.71 0.52 25.00
N LEU A 117 2.40 0.30 24.93
CA LEU A 117 1.43 1.34 24.64
C LEU A 117 1.41 2.42 25.73
N ALA A 118 1.59 2.04 27.02
CA ALA A 118 1.65 2.98 28.13
C ALA A 118 2.89 3.91 28.07
N GLN A 119 3.97 3.48 27.42
CA GLN A 119 5.21 4.25 27.29
C GLN A 119 5.21 5.23 26.10
N ASP A 120 4.45 4.96 25.05
CA ASP A 120 4.40 5.74 23.80
C ASP A 120 2.95 5.92 23.34
N ASN A 121 2.22 6.83 24.00
CA ASN A 121 0.81 7.11 23.70
C ASN A 121 0.47 8.60 23.70
N GLU A 122 1.46 9.48 23.62
CA GLU A 122 1.21 10.91 23.55
C GLU A 122 0.35 11.24 22.33
N GLY A 123 -0.67 12.08 22.53
CA GLY A 123 -1.56 12.50 21.45
C GLY A 123 -2.47 11.39 20.89
N MET A 124 -2.72 10.30 21.63
CA MET A 124 -3.71 9.29 21.28
C MET A 124 -4.90 9.29 22.24
N ILE A 125 -6.09 9.01 21.74
CA ILE A 125 -7.32 8.71 22.49
C ILE A 125 -7.60 7.21 22.38
N LEU A 126 -8.06 6.58 23.46
CA LEU A 126 -8.41 5.17 23.52
C LEU A 126 -9.90 4.97 23.78
N LEU A 127 -10.56 4.14 22.95
CA LEU A 127 -11.89 3.58 23.20
C LEU A 127 -11.72 2.13 23.65
N THR A 128 -12.46 1.73 24.69
CA THR A 128 -12.21 0.47 25.45
C THR A 128 -12.58 -0.83 24.72
N GLY A 129 -13.13 -0.73 23.51
CA GLY A 129 -13.59 -1.87 22.71
C GLY A 129 -15.00 -2.34 23.09
N GLY A 130 -15.67 -2.96 22.10
CA GLY A 130 -17.06 -3.45 22.25
C GLY A 130 -17.20 -4.70 23.13
N ALA A 131 -18.44 -5.15 23.31
CA ALA A 131 -18.77 -6.27 24.22
C ALA A 131 -18.32 -7.65 23.71
N VAL A 132 -18.07 -7.82 22.41
CA VAL A 132 -17.75 -9.14 21.82
C VAL A 132 -16.30 -9.52 22.09
N ASN A 133 -15.35 -8.70 21.64
CA ASN A 133 -13.91 -8.97 21.71
C ASN A 133 -13.13 -7.85 22.42
N GLY A 134 -13.81 -6.80 22.89
CA GLY A 134 -13.17 -5.63 23.48
C GLY A 134 -12.41 -5.94 24.76
N PHE A 135 -11.28 -5.27 24.98
CA PHE A 135 -10.39 -5.51 26.12
C PHE A 135 -11.09 -5.35 27.46
N VAL A 136 -12.01 -4.38 27.58
CA VAL A 136 -12.85 -4.18 28.76
C VAL A 136 -14.25 -4.78 28.57
N GLY A 137 -14.85 -4.58 27.38
CA GLY A 137 -16.22 -4.95 27.09
C GLY A 137 -16.50 -6.45 27.18
N ALA A 138 -15.60 -7.31 26.70
CA ALA A 138 -15.76 -8.76 26.78
C ALA A 138 -15.77 -9.25 28.25
N ALA A 139 -14.88 -8.73 29.09
CA ALA A 139 -14.87 -9.04 30.53
C ALA A 139 -16.16 -8.58 31.24
N ALA A 140 -16.70 -7.43 30.82
CA ALA A 140 -17.99 -6.94 31.31
C ALA A 140 -19.16 -7.86 30.91
N ALA A 141 -19.17 -8.37 29.67
CA ALA A 141 -20.18 -9.30 29.18
C ALA A 141 -20.18 -10.65 29.93
N GLU A 142 -19.02 -11.08 30.42
CA GLU A 142 -18.82 -12.27 31.22
C GLU A 142 -19.05 -12.05 32.73
N GLY A 143 -19.34 -10.81 33.15
CA GLY A 143 -19.54 -10.45 34.54
C GLY A 143 -18.27 -10.45 35.41
N GLN A 144 -17.10 -10.35 34.78
CA GLN A 144 -15.80 -10.36 35.48
C GLN A 144 -15.45 -8.94 35.97
N THR A 145 -16.23 -8.41 36.91
CA THR A 145 -16.15 -7.02 37.38
C THR A 145 -14.77 -6.63 37.91
N ALA A 146 -14.09 -7.51 38.64
CA ALA A 146 -12.74 -7.25 39.14
C ALA A 146 -11.71 -7.08 38.00
N LEU A 147 -11.84 -7.84 36.92
CA LEU A 147 -10.98 -7.70 35.73
C LEU A 147 -11.30 -6.40 34.95
N VAL A 148 -12.59 -6.04 34.90
CA VAL A 148 -13.03 -4.76 34.29
C VAL A 148 -12.40 -3.59 35.03
N ASP A 149 -12.50 -3.56 36.39
CA ASP A 149 -11.93 -2.49 37.21
C ASP A 149 -10.41 -2.40 37.07
N GLU A 150 -9.72 -3.54 37.05
CA GLU A 150 -8.25 -3.59 36.86
C GLU A 150 -7.83 -3.09 35.50
N ARG A 151 -8.42 -3.61 34.42
CA ARG A 151 -8.11 -3.20 33.05
C ARG A 151 -8.41 -1.73 32.82
N LEU A 152 -9.57 -1.26 33.27
CA LEU A 152 -9.95 0.13 33.11
C LEU A 152 -9.01 1.06 33.88
N SER A 153 -8.61 0.69 35.11
CA SER A 153 -7.63 1.45 35.91
C SER A 153 -6.28 1.52 35.20
N ALA A 154 -5.79 0.43 34.60
CA ALA A 154 -4.56 0.40 33.86
C ALA A 154 -4.61 1.31 32.61
N LEU A 155 -5.73 1.28 31.88
CA LEU A 155 -5.93 2.16 30.72
C LEU A 155 -5.98 3.64 31.10
N VAL A 156 -6.68 3.98 32.19
CA VAL A 156 -6.76 5.38 32.70
C VAL A 156 -5.40 5.86 33.17
N GLN A 157 -4.61 5.01 33.81
CA GLN A 157 -3.25 5.34 34.20
C GLN A 157 -2.34 5.60 32.99
N ALA A 158 -2.47 4.77 31.94
CA ALA A 158 -1.70 4.94 30.70
C ALA A 158 -2.18 6.14 29.89
N PHE A 159 -3.47 6.44 29.84
CA PHE A 159 -4.09 7.50 29.04
C PHE A 159 -4.88 8.51 29.90
N PRO A 160 -4.24 9.29 30.75
CA PRO A 160 -4.96 10.21 31.67
C PRO A 160 -5.83 11.21 30.90
N GLY A 161 -7.16 11.20 31.14
CA GLY A 161 -8.15 12.05 30.47
C GLY A 161 -8.37 11.77 28.98
N ARG A 162 -7.92 10.61 28.48
CA ARG A 162 -7.98 10.21 27.06
C ARG A 162 -8.59 8.83 26.84
N VAL A 163 -9.24 8.24 27.86
CA VAL A 163 -10.00 6.98 27.79
C VAL A 163 -11.48 7.29 27.70
N TYR A 164 -12.18 6.56 26.84
CA TYR A 164 -13.64 6.55 26.74
C TYR A 164 -14.16 5.13 26.83
N VAL A 165 -15.17 4.90 27.66
CA VAL A 165 -15.87 3.62 27.70
C VAL A 165 -16.80 3.53 26.51
N GLU A 166 -16.55 2.56 25.63
CA GLU A 166 -17.27 2.35 24.38
C GLU A 166 -18.54 1.55 24.59
N LEU A 167 -19.65 2.06 24.07
CA LEU A 167 -20.96 1.41 24.05
C LEU A 167 -21.39 1.13 22.61
N GLN A 168 -21.87 -0.09 22.37
CA GLN A 168 -22.39 -0.55 21.09
C GLN A 168 -23.75 -1.24 21.26
N ARG A 169 -24.64 -1.06 20.27
CA ARG A 169 -26.00 -1.62 20.28
C ARG A 169 -26.36 -2.22 18.92
N HIS A 170 -25.87 -3.42 18.64
CA HIS A 170 -26.20 -4.19 17.42
C HIS A 170 -27.28 -5.25 17.67
N GLY A 171 -27.90 -5.24 18.86
CA GLY A 171 -28.92 -6.19 19.27
C GLY A 171 -28.40 -7.52 19.80
N LEU A 172 -27.11 -7.60 20.11
CA LEU A 172 -26.48 -8.81 20.64
C LEU A 172 -26.74 -9.00 22.15
N ASP A 173 -26.87 -10.26 22.57
CA ASP A 173 -27.08 -10.59 24.02
C ASP A 173 -25.86 -10.23 24.86
N VAL A 174 -24.65 -10.34 24.30
CA VAL A 174 -23.39 -9.94 24.95
C VAL A 174 -23.38 -8.44 25.28
N GLU A 175 -23.88 -7.60 24.39
CA GLU A 175 -23.99 -6.14 24.57
C GLU A 175 -24.96 -5.82 25.70
N ARG A 176 -26.12 -6.47 25.70
CA ARG A 176 -27.14 -6.30 26.80
C ARG A 176 -26.61 -6.69 28.17
N ARG A 177 -25.72 -7.69 28.25
CA ARG A 177 -25.07 -8.07 29.51
C ARG A 177 -23.95 -7.13 29.93
N ALA A 178 -23.14 -6.66 28.98
CA ALA A 178 -22.00 -5.80 29.24
C ALA A 178 -22.41 -4.37 29.65
N GLU A 179 -23.42 -3.78 28.96
CA GLU A 179 -23.78 -2.37 29.10
C GLU A 179 -24.02 -1.91 30.53
N PRO A 180 -24.83 -2.62 31.40
CA PRO A 180 -25.01 -2.19 32.78
C PRO A 180 -23.72 -2.19 33.62
N VAL A 181 -22.80 -3.12 33.35
CA VAL A 181 -21.50 -3.18 34.03
C VAL A 181 -20.63 -1.99 33.58
N LEU A 182 -20.56 -1.75 32.28
CA LEU A 182 -19.79 -0.63 31.70
C LEU A 182 -20.30 0.73 32.18
N LEU A 183 -21.61 0.93 32.25
CA LEU A 183 -22.22 2.16 32.81
C LEU A 183 -21.82 2.39 34.26
N ASN A 184 -21.92 1.34 35.09
CA ASN A 184 -21.60 1.43 36.51
C ASN A 184 -20.12 1.77 36.74
N VAL A 185 -19.20 1.12 36.04
CA VAL A 185 -17.76 1.39 36.22
C VAL A 185 -17.36 2.74 35.65
N ALA A 186 -17.96 3.17 34.55
CA ALA A 186 -17.72 4.50 33.95
C ALA A 186 -18.13 5.61 34.94
N VAL A 187 -19.31 5.51 35.55
CA VAL A 187 -19.79 6.46 36.57
C VAL A 187 -18.90 6.44 37.80
N ALA A 188 -18.55 5.24 38.31
CA ALA A 188 -17.72 5.10 39.51
C ALA A 188 -16.32 5.67 39.36
N ALA A 189 -15.74 5.56 38.17
CA ALA A 189 -14.37 6.03 37.84
C ALA A 189 -14.34 7.40 37.17
N ASP A 190 -15.47 8.07 36.97
CA ASP A 190 -15.61 9.36 36.27
C ASP A 190 -15.00 9.35 34.88
N ILE A 191 -15.28 8.26 34.12
CA ILE A 191 -14.78 8.08 32.75
C ILE A 191 -15.92 8.34 31.76
N PRO A 192 -15.71 9.18 30.71
CA PRO A 192 -16.74 9.49 29.74
C PRO A 192 -17.12 8.27 28.89
N LEU A 193 -18.42 8.19 28.55
CA LEU A 193 -18.99 7.20 27.66
C LEU A 193 -18.91 7.69 26.21
N VAL A 194 -18.80 6.77 25.23
CA VAL A 194 -18.92 7.08 23.81
C VAL A 194 -19.71 5.99 23.08
N ALA A 195 -20.61 6.41 22.19
CA ALA A 195 -21.39 5.52 21.33
C ALA A 195 -20.69 5.30 19.99
N THR A 196 -20.50 4.03 19.60
CA THR A 196 -19.99 3.65 18.28
C THR A 196 -20.88 2.62 17.60
N ASN A 197 -20.68 2.39 16.30
CA ASN A 197 -21.49 1.42 15.55
C ASN A 197 -20.70 0.31 14.85
N ASP A 198 -19.37 0.26 14.94
CA ASP A 198 -18.56 -0.77 14.26
C ASP A 198 -19.01 -0.98 12.81
N CYS A 199 -18.96 0.09 11.98
CA CYS A 199 -19.51 0.07 10.63
C CYS A 199 -18.67 -0.78 9.68
N ARG A 200 -19.31 -1.76 9.00
CA ARG A 200 -18.65 -2.69 8.08
C ARG A 200 -19.30 -2.75 6.69
N PHE A 201 -20.47 -2.18 6.52
CA PHE A 201 -21.15 -2.09 5.22
C PHE A 201 -22.08 -0.86 5.14
N GLU A 202 -22.50 -0.53 3.90
CA GLU A 202 -23.24 0.71 3.62
C GLU A 202 -24.68 0.70 4.15
N LYS A 203 -25.40 -0.44 3.98
CA LYS A 203 -26.84 -0.56 4.24
C LYS A 203 -27.15 -1.96 4.78
N ARG A 204 -28.29 -2.11 5.44
CA ARG A 204 -28.78 -3.37 6.03
C ARG A 204 -28.82 -4.54 5.04
N ASP A 205 -29.14 -4.31 3.79
CA ASP A 205 -29.24 -5.35 2.74
C ASP A 205 -27.85 -5.85 2.26
N MET A 206 -26.77 -5.22 2.72
CA MET A 206 -25.41 -5.66 2.47
C MET A 206 -24.91 -6.73 3.45
N VAL A 207 -25.71 -7.13 4.45
CA VAL A 207 -25.30 -8.13 5.45
C VAL A 207 -24.94 -9.48 4.78
N MET A 208 -25.71 -9.96 3.78
CA MET A 208 -25.43 -11.22 3.10
C MET A 208 -24.14 -11.15 2.24
N PRO A 209 -23.93 -10.14 1.37
CA PRO A 209 -22.66 -9.96 0.68
C PRO A 209 -21.46 -9.83 1.62
N HIS A 210 -21.63 -9.15 2.77
CA HIS A 210 -20.60 -9.04 3.79
C HIS A 210 -20.29 -10.39 4.43
N ASP A 211 -21.32 -11.19 4.78
CA ASP A 211 -21.15 -12.52 5.34
C ASP A 211 -20.43 -13.47 4.38
N VAL A 212 -20.74 -13.39 3.07
CA VAL A 212 -20.02 -14.12 2.02
C VAL A 212 -18.57 -13.65 1.95
N LEU A 213 -18.30 -12.34 2.05
CA LEU A 213 -16.95 -11.79 2.05
C LEU A 213 -16.11 -12.32 3.23
N LEU A 214 -16.70 -12.36 4.43
CA LEU A 214 -16.09 -12.96 5.62
C LEU A 214 -15.76 -14.45 5.40
N CYS A 215 -16.69 -15.20 4.80
CA CYS A 215 -16.44 -16.61 4.46
C CYS A 215 -15.31 -16.77 3.46
N ILE A 216 -15.18 -15.86 2.48
CA ILE A 216 -14.06 -15.88 1.52
C ILE A 216 -12.73 -15.66 2.26
N GLY A 217 -12.67 -14.65 3.14
CA GLY A 217 -11.47 -14.31 3.92
C GLY A 217 -11.02 -15.45 4.84
N ASN A 218 -11.97 -16.06 5.55
CA ASN A 218 -11.71 -17.12 6.53
C ASN A 218 -11.67 -18.54 5.94
N GLY A 219 -11.85 -18.69 4.62
CA GLY A 219 -11.89 -20.00 3.97
C GLY A 219 -13.09 -20.86 4.36
N ARG A 220 -14.17 -20.25 4.87
CA ARG A 220 -15.39 -20.91 5.38
C ARG A 220 -16.50 -20.93 4.33
N LYS A 221 -17.60 -21.64 4.66
CA LYS A 221 -18.84 -21.70 3.89
C LYS A 221 -20.01 -21.12 4.69
N LEU A 222 -21.05 -20.63 4.02
CA LEU A 222 -22.22 -20.06 4.70
C LEU A 222 -22.96 -21.08 5.61
N ALA A 223 -22.98 -22.34 5.23
CA ALA A 223 -23.64 -23.40 6.00
C ALA A 223 -22.92 -23.77 7.30
N GLU A 224 -21.67 -23.35 7.51
CA GLU A 224 -20.93 -23.61 8.73
C GLU A 224 -21.45 -22.75 9.88
N ASP A 225 -21.67 -23.35 11.06
CA ASP A 225 -22.15 -22.63 12.26
C ASP A 225 -21.02 -21.93 13.01
N ASP A 226 -19.83 -22.54 13.07
CA ASP A 226 -18.65 -22.03 13.78
C ASP A 226 -17.87 -21.05 12.88
N ARG A 227 -18.38 -19.83 12.73
CA ARG A 227 -17.75 -18.75 11.97
C ARG A 227 -18.16 -17.37 12.49
N PRO A 228 -17.32 -16.34 12.28
CA PRO A 228 -17.70 -14.97 12.61
C PRO A 228 -18.95 -14.53 11.85
N ARG A 229 -19.86 -13.86 12.52
CA ARG A 229 -21.10 -13.30 11.96
C ARG A 229 -21.37 -11.93 12.52
N PHE A 230 -21.85 -11.05 11.65
CA PHE A 230 -22.32 -9.72 12.03
C PHE A 230 -23.83 -9.61 11.84
N THR A 231 -24.46 -8.76 12.65
CA THR A 231 -25.90 -8.47 12.50
C THR A 231 -26.11 -7.44 11.38
N PRO A 232 -27.35 -7.32 10.86
CA PRO A 232 -27.67 -6.25 9.91
C PRO A 232 -27.47 -4.83 10.47
N GLU A 233 -27.20 -4.68 11.76
CA GLU A 233 -27.04 -3.40 12.44
C GLU A 233 -25.61 -2.79 12.31
N HIS A 234 -24.66 -3.50 11.72
CA HIS A 234 -23.29 -3.02 11.50
C HIS A 234 -23.15 -2.15 10.23
N TYR A 235 -24.28 -1.63 9.71
CA TYR A 235 -24.26 -0.69 8.59
C TYR A 235 -23.91 0.73 9.06
N PHE A 236 -23.49 1.57 8.12
CA PHE A 236 -23.22 2.98 8.38
C PHE A 236 -24.54 3.74 8.65
N LYS A 237 -24.91 3.86 9.91
CA LYS A 237 -26.13 4.53 10.37
C LYS A 237 -26.04 6.05 10.20
N THR A 238 -27.17 6.69 10.00
CA THR A 238 -27.25 8.16 10.04
C THR A 238 -27.12 8.69 11.47
N ALA A 239 -26.77 9.96 11.61
CA ALA A 239 -26.72 10.65 12.91
C ALA A 239 -28.06 10.57 13.67
N GLU A 240 -29.19 10.64 12.95
CA GLU A 240 -30.54 10.53 13.52
C GLU A 240 -30.80 9.12 14.06
N GLU A 241 -30.40 8.07 13.32
CA GLU A 241 -30.54 6.68 13.76
C GLU A 241 -29.69 6.42 15.01
N MET A 242 -28.45 6.92 15.06
CA MET A 242 -27.57 6.79 16.22
C MET A 242 -28.11 7.56 17.42
N ALA A 243 -28.57 8.79 17.24
CA ALA A 243 -29.17 9.58 18.31
C ALA A 243 -30.45 8.92 18.88
N SER A 244 -31.25 8.29 18.02
CA SER A 244 -32.45 7.54 18.45
C SER A 244 -32.08 6.26 19.20
N LEU A 245 -31.04 5.55 18.74
CA LEU A 245 -30.56 4.31 19.35
C LEU A 245 -30.01 4.51 20.78
N PHE A 246 -29.40 5.68 21.06
CA PHE A 246 -28.84 6.08 22.35
C PHE A 246 -29.61 7.24 23.02
N ALA A 247 -30.93 7.34 22.78
CA ALA A 247 -31.74 8.43 23.32
C ALA A 247 -31.77 8.48 24.86
N ASP A 248 -31.53 7.35 25.52
CA ASP A 248 -31.42 7.19 26.97
C ASP A 248 -30.02 7.59 27.52
N ILE A 249 -28.98 7.66 26.69
CA ILE A 249 -27.61 8.03 27.05
C ILE A 249 -27.07 9.11 26.08
N PRO A 250 -27.67 10.30 26.03
CA PRO A 250 -27.34 11.33 25.04
C PRO A 250 -25.92 11.89 25.16
N GLU A 251 -25.27 11.74 26.32
CA GLU A 251 -23.86 12.12 26.50
C GLU A 251 -22.92 11.23 25.66
N ALA A 252 -23.20 9.95 25.49
CA ALA A 252 -22.40 9.06 24.67
C ALA A 252 -22.38 9.51 23.19
N ILE A 253 -23.50 10.07 22.70
CA ILE A 253 -23.59 10.70 21.36
C ILE A 253 -22.82 12.01 21.34
N ARG A 254 -22.99 12.91 22.33
CA ARG A 254 -22.29 14.19 22.39
C ARG A 254 -20.77 14.02 22.45
N ASN A 255 -20.28 12.99 23.14
CA ASN A 255 -18.86 12.72 23.28
C ASN A 255 -18.20 12.32 21.95
N THR A 256 -18.93 11.82 20.95
CA THR A 256 -18.38 11.60 19.60
C THR A 256 -17.89 12.90 18.97
N LEU A 257 -18.63 13.99 19.16
CA LEU A 257 -18.25 15.32 18.71
C LEU A 257 -17.10 15.91 19.53
N VAL A 258 -17.10 15.68 20.85
CA VAL A 258 -15.99 16.11 21.73
C VAL A 258 -14.68 15.43 21.30
N ILE A 259 -14.70 14.14 20.99
CA ILE A 259 -13.54 13.42 20.47
C ILE A 259 -13.11 14.00 19.12
N ALA A 260 -14.07 14.20 18.19
CA ALA A 260 -13.75 14.78 16.89
C ALA A 260 -13.08 16.18 17.00
N GLN A 261 -13.54 17.01 17.92
CA GLN A 261 -12.91 18.33 18.18
C GLN A 261 -11.51 18.23 18.78
N ARG A 262 -11.20 17.13 19.46
CA ARG A 262 -9.86 16.87 20.03
C ARG A 262 -8.89 16.29 19.02
N CYS A 263 -9.38 15.67 17.94
CA CYS A 263 -8.58 15.04 16.89
C CYS A 263 -8.28 16.06 15.78
N SER A 264 -7.04 16.50 15.68
CA SER A 264 -6.58 17.46 14.66
C SER A 264 -5.58 16.88 13.67
N ALA A 265 -5.10 15.66 13.92
CA ALA A 265 -4.13 14.98 13.07
C ALA A 265 -4.80 14.29 11.89
N MET A 266 -4.10 14.31 10.77
CA MET A 266 -4.41 13.52 9.59
C MET A 266 -3.11 13.03 8.94
N ALA A 267 -3.18 12.00 8.10
CA ALA A 267 -2.06 11.64 7.26
C ALA A 267 -1.90 12.71 6.15
N GLU A 268 -0.71 13.23 6.00
CA GLU A 268 -0.43 14.36 5.08
C GLU A 268 0.42 13.95 3.89
N MET A 269 0.15 14.57 2.74
CA MET A 269 1.06 14.51 1.60
C MET A 269 2.32 15.32 1.90
N ARG A 270 3.48 14.74 1.53
CA ARG A 270 4.80 15.35 1.73
C ARG A 270 5.51 15.54 0.40
N LYS A 271 6.42 16.50 0.36
CA LYS A 271 7.36 16.63 -0.77
C LYS A 271 8.29 15.41 -0.81
N PRO A 272 8.82 15.07 -2.00
CA PRO A 272 9.77 13.97 -2.13
C PRO A 272 10.95 14.11 -1.17
N ILE A 273 11.23 13.03 -0.45
CA ILE A 273 12.32 12.89 0.51
C ILE A 273 13.30 11.90 -0.09
N LEU A 274 14.50 12.35 -0.43
CA LEU A 274 15.59 11.50 -0.86
C LEU A 274 16.57 11.30 0.30
N PRO A 275 17.10 10.08 0.49
CA PRO A 275 18.23 9.91 1.40
C PRO A 275 19.42 10.70 0.88
N PRO A 276 20.25 11.31 1.74
CA PRO A 276 21.46 12.00 1.30
C PRO A 276 22.44 10.99 0.70
N PHE A 277 23.02 11.34 -0.44
CA PHE A 277 24.10 10.56 -1.03
C PHE A 277 25.44 11.00 -0.42
N GLU A 278 26.15 10.06 0.21
CA GLU A 278 27.46 10.29 0.79
C GLU A 278 28.55 10.08 -0.27
N SER A 279 29.17 11.17 -0.73
CA SER A 279 30.30 11.12 -1.66
C SER A 279 31.57 10.66 -0.92
N GLU A 280 32.32 9.70 -1.49
CA GLU A 280 33.62 9.29 -0.98
C GLU A 280 34.65 10.43 -1.03
N ALA A 281 34.47 11.39 -1.95
CA ALA A 281 35.31 12.57 -2.08
C ALA A 281 34.92 13.72 -1.13
N GLY A 282 33.83 13.54 -0.34
CA GLY A 282 33.31 14.57 0.57
C GLY A 282 32.69 15.78 -0.13
N LEU A 283 32.27 15.62 -1.41
CA LEU A 283 31.61 16.64 -2.21
C LEU A 283 30.12 16.69 -1.92
N GLY A 284 29.47 17.81 -2.19
CA GLY A 284 28.02 17.90 -2.26
C GLY A 284 27.46 17.11 -3.45
N GLU A 285 26.16 16.75 -3.39
CA GLU A 285 25.52 15.92 -4.40
C GLU A 285 25.62 16.51 -5.82
N GLU A 286 25.48 17.83 -5.98
CA GLU A 286 25.57 18.52 -7.26
C GLU A 286 26.98 18.43 -7.87
N ASP A 287 28.01 18.70 -7.04
CA ASP A 287 29.41 18.63 -7.46
C ASP A 287 29.83 17.20 -7.75
N GLU A 288 29.37 16.24 -6.95
CA GLU A 288 29.66 14.82 -7.14
C GLU A 288 29.00 14.29 -8.43
N LEU A 289 27.74 14.64 -8.68
CA LEU A 289 27.06 14.30 -9.92
C LEU A 289 27.80 14.85 -11.15
N GLN A 290 28.21 16.13 -11.09
CA GLN A 290 28.94 16.78 -12.17
C GLN A 290 30.28 16.09 -12.42
N ARG A 291 31.03 15.76 -11.36
CA ARG A 291 32.31 15.06 -11.45
C ARG A 291 32.16 13.70 -12.11
N GLN A 292 31.28 12.85 -11.57
CA GLN A 292 31.05 11.50 -12.10
C GLN A 292 30.52 11.51 -13.52
N ALA A 293 29.60 12.42 -13.85
CA ALA A 293 29.03 12.52 -15.19
C ALA A 293 30.06 12.99 -16.23
N LYS A 294 30.96 13.91 -15.87
CA LYS A 294 32.04 14.35 -16.80
C LYS A 294 33.07 13.23 -17.02
N GLU A 295 33.50 12.58 -15.95
CA GLU A 295 34.45 11.44 -16.03
C GLU A 295 33.84 10.32 -16.90
N GLY A 296 32.61 9.89 -16.59
CA GLY A 296 31.93 8.82 -17.30
C GLY A 296 31.61 9.19 -18.77
N LEU A 297 31.31 10.46 -19.07
CA LEU A 297 31.15 10.89 -20.48
C LEU A 297 32.44 10.70 -21.29
N GLU A 298 33.59 11.07 -20.74
CA GLU A 298 34.87 10.86 -21.45
C GLU A 298 35.13 9.37 -21.71
N GLU A 299 34.82 8.49 -20.75
CA GLU A 299 34.91 7.03 -20.96
C GLU A 299 33.96 6.55 -22.06
N ARG A 300 32.71 7.03 -22.10
CA ARG A 300 31.73 6.69 -23.13
C ARG A 300 32.16 7.21 -24.51
N LEU A 301 32.70 8.41 -24.59
CA LEU A 301 33.24 8.98 -25.87
C LEU A 301 34.35 8.12 -26.41
N HIS A 302 35.28 7.68 -25.57
CA HIS A 302 36.39 6.80 -25.97
C HIS A 302 35.93 5.41 -26.41
N GLY A 303 34.92 4.83 -25.70
CA GLY A 303 34.45 3.49 -25.98
C GLY A 303 33.48 3.37 -27.16
N HIS A 304 32.68 4.41 -27.44
CA HIS A 304 31.52 4.28 -28.35
C HIS A 304 31.43 5.34 -29.45
N VAL A 305 32.10 6.49 -29.31
CA VAL A 305 31.98 7.60 -30.26
C VAL A 305 33.25 7.79 -31.10
N PHE A 306 34.43 7.70 -30.47
CA PHE A 306 35.68 7.87 -31.18
C PHE A 306 36.04 6.60 -31.95
N SER A 307 36.30 6.73 -33.24
CA SER A 307 36.78 5.65 -34.10
C SER A 307 38.31 5.69 -34.26
N GLU A 308 38.90 4.53 -34.58
CA GLU A 308 40.32 4.43 -34.88
C GLU A 308 40.68 5.38 -36.05
N GLY A 309 41.76 6.20 -35.86
CA GLY A 309 42.24 7.14 -36.87
C GLY A 309 41.67 8.55 -36.79
N MET A 310 40.74 8.85 -35.88
CA MET A 310 40.34 10.25 -35.63
C MET A 310 41.48 11.04 -35.01
N ASP A 311 41.77 12.21 -35.61
CA ASP A 311 42.68 13.21 -35.03
C ASP A 311 41.97 13.97 -33.89
N GLU A 312 42.73 14.77 -33.16
CA GLU A 312 42.22 15.50 -31.99
C GLU A 312 41.10 16.49 -32.36
N ALA A 313 41.18 17.14 -33.51
CA ALA A 313 40.16 18.07 -33.99
C ALA A 313 38.85 17.35 -34.34
N ALA A 314 38.92 16.16 -34.94
CA ALA A 314 37.76 15.32 -35.24
C ALA A 314 37.10 14.75 -33.96
N ARG A 315 37.92 14.37 -32.98
CA ARG A 315 37.41 13.92 -31.65
C ARG A 315 36.69 15.05 -30.93
N GLU A 316 37.28 16.23 -30.90
CA GLU A 316 36.65 17.40 -30.25
C GLU A 316 35.33 17.78 -30.93
N ALA A 317 35.29 17.77 -32.27
CA ALA A 317 34.06 18.02 -33.02
C ALA A 317 32.98 16.96 -32.76
N ALA A 318 33.36 15.70 -32.60
CA ALA A 318 32.44 14.61 -32.26
C ALA A 318 31.95 14.69 -30.79
N ALA A 319 32.79 15.11 -29.85
CA ALA A 319 32.48 15.23 -28.43
C ALA A 319 31.63 16.45 -28.09
N ALA A 320 31.77 17.55 -28.84
CA ALA A 320 31.12 18.82 -28.52
C ALA A 320 29.60 18.72 -28.31
N PRO A 321 28.79 18.03 -29.13
CA PRO A 321 27.36 17.90 -28.91
C PRO A 321 27.00 17.16 -27.60
N TYR A 322 27.81 16.18 -27.21
CA TYR A 322 27.60 15.42 -25.97
C TYR A 322 27.91 16.25 -24.74
N ARG A 323 29.01 17.00 -24.75
CA ARG A 323 29.39 17.89 -23.66
C ARG A 323 28.39 19.02 -23.48
N GLU A 324 27.91 19.63 -24.57
CA GLU A 324 26.88 20.66 -24.53
C GLU A 324 25.56 20.10 -23.92
N ARG A 325 25.16 18.92 -24.37
CA ARG A 325 23.96 18.25 -23.86
C ARG A 325 24.12 17.85 -22.37
N LEU A 326 25.29 17.37 -21.96
CA LEU A 326 25.58 17.02 -20.56
C LEU A 326 25.43 18.24 -19.64
N GLU A 327 26.05 19.38 -20.00
CA GLU A 327 25.92 20.60 -19.18
C GLU A 327 24.48 21.09 -19.09
N PHE A 328 23.73 21.02 -20.20
CA PHE A 328 22.30 21.35 -20.19
C PHE A 328 21.51 20.45 -19.24
N GLU A 329 21.68 19.12 -19.33
CA GLU A 329 20.97 18.17 -18.50
C GLU A 329 21.34 18.29 -17.00
N LEU A 330 22.63 18.47 -16.68
CA LEU A 330 23.09 18.73 -15.31
C LEU A 330 22.42 19.98 -14.73
N GLY A 331 22.32 21.05 -15.53
CA GLY A 331 21.60 22.25 -15.11
C GLY A 331 20.13 22.00 -14.75
N VAL A 332 19.42 21.22 -15.56
CA VAL A 332 18.02 20.86 -15.32
C VAL A 332 17.88 19.95 -14.09
N ILE A 333 18.74 18.93 -13.97
CA ILE A 333 18.70 17.98 -12.83
C ILE A 333 18.92 18.72 -11.51
N ASN A 334 19.91 19.63 -11.45
CA ASN A 334 20.20 20.43 -10.27
C ASN A 334 19.06 21.41 -9.95
N GLN A 335 18.52 22.10 -10.96
CA GLN A 335 17.37 23.01 -10.79
C GLN A 335 16.15 22.28 -10.21
N MET A 336 15.92 21.03 -10.62
CA MET A 336 14.80 20.22 -10.14
C MET A 336 15.07 19.51 -8.80
N GLY A 337 16.31 19.54 -8.28
CA GLY A 337 16.70 18.95 -6.99
C GLY A 337 16.84 17.43 -7.00
N PHE A 338 17.25 16.84 -8.12
CA PHE A 338 17.40 15.38 -8.28
C PHE A 338 18.85 14.86 -8.43
N PRO A 339 19.92 15.59 -8.08
CA PRO A 339 21.27 15.04 -8.19
C PRO A 339 21.45 13.79 -7.35
N GLY A 340 20.94 13.76 -6.10
CA GLY A 340 21.00 12.59 -5.22
C GLY A 340 20.29 11.38 -5.81
N TYR A 341 19.15 11.56 -6.49
CA TYR A 341 18.45 10.45 -7.15
C TYR A 341 19.31 9.77 -8.23
N PHE A 342 19.93 10.56 -9.11
CA PHE A 342 20.83 10.02 -10.13
C PHE A 342 22.04 9.30 -9.55
N LEU A 343 22.63 9.87 -8.49
CA LEU A 343 23.78 9.25 -7.80
C LEU A 343 23.41 7.92 -7.14
N ILE A 344 22.26 7.84 -6.46
CA ILE A 344 21.76 6.62 -5.83
C ILE A 344 21.51 5.54 -6.88
N VAL A 345 20.88 5.89 -8.01
CA VAL A 345 20.61 4.95 -9.10
C VAL A 345 21.92 4.47 -9.75
N ALA A 346 22.84 5.40 -10.01
CA ALA A 346 24.15 5.06 -10.57
C ALA A 346 24.92 4.10 -9.65
N ASP A 347 24.90 4.36 -8.36
CA ASP A 347 25.61 3.58 -7.35
C ASP A 347 25.24 2.08 -7.37
N PHE A 348 23.96 1.75 -7.22
CA PHE A 348 23.58 0.33 -7.18
C PHE A 348 23.66 -0.35 -8.56
N ILE A 349 23.53 0.38 -9.68
CA ILE A 349 23.75 -0.18 -11.01
C ILE A 349 25.24 -0.47 -11.23
N GLN A 350 26.13 0.47 -10.91
CA GLN A 350 27.58 0.27 -11.02
C GLN A 350 28.05 -0.84 -10.09
N TRP A 351 27.49 -0.92 -8.86
CA TRP A 351 27.77 -2.04 -7.94
C TRP A 351 27.39 -3.39 -8.55
N ALA A 352 26.23 -3.47 -9.22
CA ALA A 352 25.77 -4.68 -9.88
C ALA A 352 26.68 -5.05 -11.07
N LYS A 353 27.00 -4.09 -11.95
CA LYS A 353 27.87 -4.27 -13.11
C LYS A 353 29.28 -4.70 -12.67
N ALA A 354 29.84 -4.12 -11.62
CA ALA A 354 31.16 -4.49 -11.07
C ALA A 354 31.23 -5.94 -10.53
N ARG A 355 30.08 -6.59 -10.36
CA ARG A 355 29.95 -7.99 -9.91
C ARG A 355 29.42 -8.93 -10.99
N ASP A 356 29.48 -8.52 -12.24
CA ASP A 356 28.96 -9.26 -13.38
C ASP A 356 27.49 -9.67 -13.21
N ILE A 357 26.69 -8.82 -12.54
CA ILE A 357 25.22 -8.97 -12.50
C ILE A 357 24.67 -8.24 -13.73
N PRO A 358 24.03 -8.96 -14.68
CA PRO A 358 23.46 -8.31 -15.86
C PRO A 358 22.42 -7.27 -15.51
N VAL A 359 22.60 -6.08 -16.07
CA VAL A 359 21.66 -4.96 -16.02
C VAL A 359 21.21 -4.67 -17.45
N GLY A 360 19.93 -4.36 -17.62
CA GLY A 360 19.40 -3.99 -18.94
C GLY A 360 19.97 -2.66 -19.45
N PRO A 361 20.01 -2.45 -20.76
CA PRO A 361 20.61 -1.26 -21.37
C PRO A 361 19.84 0.04 -21.11
N GLY A 362 18.72 -0.05 -20.40
CA GLY A 362 17.78 1.04 -20.16
C GLY A 362 16.60 1.01 -21.11
N ARG A 363 15.49 1.54 -20.64
CA ARG A 363 14.22 1.66 -21.38
C ARG A 363 13.42 2.87 -20.90
N GLY A 364 12.28 3.13 -21.52
CA GLY A 364 11.42 4.26 -21.17
C GLY A 364 12.06 5.60 -21.48
N SER A 365 11.65 6.65 -20.77
CA SER A 365 12.11 8.02 -20.99
C SER A 365 13.53 8.28 -20.48
N GLY A 366 13.99 7.55 -19.45
CA GLY A 366 15.33 7.69 -18.87
C GLY A 366 16.47 7.41 -19.84
N ALA A 367 16.23 6.57 -20.87
CA ALA A 367 17.18 6.33 -21.95
C ALA A 367 17.52 7.59 -22.79
N GLY A 368 16.74 8.68 -22.66
CA GLY A 368 16.99 9.95 -23.35
C GLY A 368 18.01 10.86 -22.66
N SER A 369 18.57 10.47 -21.50
CA SER A 369 19.52 11.27 -20.72
C SER A 369 20.96 10.91 -21.03
N VAL A 370 21.77 11.92 -21.45
CA VAL A 370 23.23 11.79 -21.58
C VAL A 370 23.89 11.63 -20.21
N VAL A 371 23.37 12.29 -19.16
CA VAL A 371 23.86 12.11 -17.79
C VAL A 371 23.66 10.66 -17.34
N ALA A 372 22.50 10.05 -17.60
CA ALA A 372 22.26 8.64 -17.28
C ALA A 372 23.18 7.69 -18.04
N TRP A 373 23.46 7.99 -19.30
CA TRP A 373 24.40 7.24 -20.13
C TRP A 373 25.85 7.37 -19.63
N ALA A 374 26.27 8.59 -19.29
CA ALA A 374 27.59 8.86 -18.72
C ALA A 374 27.81 8.13 -17.39
N LEU A 375 26.78 8.11 -16.51
CA LEU A 375 26.82 7.41 -15.23
C LEU A 375 26.66 5.88 -15.34
N SER A 376 26.59 5.32 -16.54
CA SER A 376 26.32 3.90 -16.78
C SER A 376 24.99 3.40 -16.23
N ILE A 377 24.02 4.29 -15.98
CA ILE A 377 22.64 3.94 -15.66
C ILE A 377 21.99 3.31 -16.90
N THR A 378 22.25 3.87 -18.08
CA THR A 378 21.81 3.32 -19.37
C THR A 378 23.01 3.04 -20.27
N ASP A 379 22.85 2.12 -21.23
CA ASP A 379 23.88 1.74 -22.20
C ASP A 379 23.47 2.12 -23.65
N LEU A 380 22.44 2.96 -23.78
CA LEU A 380 21.96 3.51 -25.05
C LEU A 380 22.44 4.94 -25.21
N ASP A 381 23.16 5.21 -26.32
CA ASP A 381 23.58 6.57 -26.69
C ASP A 381 22.37 7.39 -27.15
N PRO A 382 21.90 8.37 -26.34
CA PRO A 382 20.69 9.11 -26.64
C PRO A 382 20.82 10.03 -27.88
N LEU A 383 22.01 10.51 -28.20
CA LEU A 383 22.23 11.37 -29.37
C LEU A 383 22.19 10.53 -30.65
N ARG A 384 22.84 9.38 -30.66
CA ARG A 384 22.82 8.44 -31.79
C ARG A 384 21.40 8.06 -32.20
N TRP A 385 20.51 7.85 -31.21
CA TRP A 385 19.14 7.42 -31.44
C TRP A 385 18.13 8.56 -31.46
N GLY A 386 18.57 9.82 -31.35
CA GLY A 386 17.69 10.99 -31.35
C GLY A 386 16.68 11.02 -30.20
N LEU A 387 17.07 10.51 -29.04
CA LEU A 387 16.20 10.46 -27.86
C LEU A 387 16.16 11.82 -27.16
N LEU A 388 14.98 12.18 -26.63
CA LEU A 388 14.73 13.49 -26.03
C LEU A 388 14.73 13.40 -24.50
N PHE A 389 15.60 14.21 -23.87
CA PHE A 389 15.68 14.33 -22.40
C PHE A 389 14.43 14.96 -21.78
N GLU A 390 13.80 15.89 -22.50
CA GLU A 390 12.61 16.62 -22.04
C GLU A 390 11.38 15.70 -21.85
N ARG A 391 11.43 14.48 -22.37
CA ARG A 391 10.43 13.44 -22.08
C ARG A 391 10.66 12.77 -20.73
N PHE A 392 11.89 12.82 -20.22
CA PHE A 392 12.27 12.25 -18.94
C PHE A 392 12.15 13.29 -17.82
N LEU A 393 12.82 14.43 -17.95
CA LEU A 393 12.75 15.55 -17.03
C LEU A 393 12.39 16.83 -17.75
N ASN A 394 11.40 17.54 -17.23
CA ASN A 394 10.97 18.83 -17.74
C ASN A 394 10.61 19.76 -16.57
N PRO A 395 11.29 20.91 -16.40
CA PRO A 395 10.98 21.87 -15.33
C PRO A 395 9.54 22.41 -15.36
N GLU A 396 8.90 22.43 -16.54
CA GLU A 396 7.50 22.85 -16.68
C GLU A 396 6.52 21.78 -16.17
N ARG A 397 6.95 20.53 -16.10
CA ARG A 397 6.17 19.41 -15.61
C ARG A 397 6.84 18.82 -14.37
N VAL A 398 6.46 19.30 -13.21
CA VAL A 398 6.97 18.81 -11.92
C VAL A 398 6.52 17.34 -11.72
N SER A 399 7.34 16.41 -12.16
CA SER A 399 7.19 14.96 -11.89
C SER A 399 8.53 14.40 -11.45
N MET A 400 8.49 13.43 -10.53
CA MET A 400 9.69 12.69 -10.15
C MET A 400 10.26 11.94 -11.35
N PRO A 401 11.60 11.89 -11.50
CA PRO A 401 12.23 10.97 -12.43
C PRO A 401 11.93 9.52 -12.02
N ASP A 402 11.75 8.65 -13.01
CA ASP A 402 11.50 7.24 -12.80
C ASP A 402 12.37 6.42 -13.77
N PHE A 403 13.39 5.74 -13.22
CA PHE A 403 14.19 4.78 -13.96
C PHE A 403 13.63 3.38 -13.78
N ASP A 404 13.16 2.78 -14.86
CA ASP A 404 12.85 1.36 -14.93
C ASP A 404 14.16 0.55 -15.10
N ILE A 405 14.60 -0.14 -14.05
CA ILE A 405 15.89 -0.83 -14.07
C ILE A 405 15.65 -2.34 -14.12
N ASP A 406 16.09 -2.94 -15.22
CA ASP A 406 15.99 -4.38 -15.42
C ASP A 406 17.26 -5.08 -14.93
N PHE A 407 17.15 -5.92 -13.90
CA PHE A 407 18.23 -6.79 -13.41
C PHE A 407 18.03 -8.25 -13.85
N CYS A 408 19.12 -9.01 -13.92
CA CYS A 408 19.05 -10.46 -14.01
C CYS A 408 18.13 -11.02 -12.89
N GLN A 409 17.09 -11.77 -13.28
CA GLN A 409 16.11 -12.27 -12.33
C GLN A 409 16.73 -13.12 -11.22
N ASP A 410 17.73 -13.94 -11.52
CA ASP A 410 18.34 -14.87 -10.58
C ASP A 410 19.22 -14.17 -9.53
N ARG A 411 19.73 -12.96 -9.84
CA ARG A 411 20.69 -12.22 -8.98
C ARG A 411 20.20 -10.86 -8.51
N ARG A 412 18.98 -10.49 -8.80
CA ARG A 412 18.35 -9.22 -8.37
C ARG A 412 18.41 -9.04 -6.85
N GLU A 413 18.15 -10.11 -6.10
CA GLU A 413 18.14 -10.06 -4.63
C GLU A 413 19.50 -9.69 -4.02
N GLU A 414 20.61 -9.95 -4.73
CA GLU A 414 21.95 -9.51 -4.30
C GLU A 414 22.06 -7.97 -4.33
N VAL A 415 21.49 -7.34 -5.35
CA VAL A 415 21.48 -5.87 -5.48
C VAL A 415 20.58 -5.24 -4.41
N ILE A 416 19.42 -5.84 -4.15
CA ILE A 416 18.52 -5.40 -3.06
C ILE A 416 19.23 -5.50 -1.71
N GLY A 417 19.93 -6.60 -1.45
CA GLY A 417 20.74 -6.77 -0.24
C GLY A 417 21.81 -5.68 -0.08
N TYR A 418 22.51 -5.33 -1.16
CA TYR A 418 23.46 -4.22 -1.16
C TYR A 418 22.82 -2.88 -0.77
N VAL A 419 21.64 -2.59 -1.34
CA VAL A 419 20.92 -1.34 -1.01
C VAL A 419 20.55 -1.31 0.48
N GLN A 420 20.10 -2.44 1.04
CA GLN A 420 19.80 -2.52 2.48
C GLN A 420 21.04 -2.35 3.35
N GLU A 421 22.17 -2.95 2.98
CA GLU A 421 23.42 -2.81 3.71
C GLU A 421 23.95 -1.38 3.66
N LYS A 422 23.84 -0.71 2.52
CA LYS A 422 24.36 0.63 2.32
C LYS A 422 23.49 1.71 2.98
N TYR A 423 22.18 1.67 2.77
CA TYR A 423 21.25 2.73 3.21
C TYR A 423 20.63 2.46 4.59
N GLY A 424 20.67 1.23 5.08
CA GLY A 424 20.13 0.78 6.37
C GLY A 424 18.90 -0.11 6.22
N PHE A 425 18.86 -1.20 7.00
CA PHE A 425 17.77 -2.17 6.98
C PHE A 425 16.42 -1.59 7.45
N ASP A 426 16.46 -0.55 8.28
CA ASP A 426 15.30 0.19 8.78
C ASP A 426 14.84 1.32 7.86
N LYS A 427 15.62 1.63 6.82
CA LYS A 427 15.35 2.70 5.85
C LYS A 427 14.94 2.20 4.48
N VAL A 428 14.98 0.89 4.22
CA VAL A 428 14.66 0.28 2.93
C VAL A 428 13.49 -0.68 3.08
N ALA A 429 12.44 -0.50 2.29
CA ALA A 429 11.28 -1.37 2.27
C ALA A 429 10.75 -1.60 0.85
N GLN A 430 10.06 -2.73 0.68
CA GLN A 430 9.26 -2.99 -0.51
C GLN A 430 7.93 -2.23 -0.44
N ILE A 431 7.29 -2.02 -1.59
CA ILE A 431 5.98 -1.36 -1.67
C ILE A 431 4.88 -2.42 -1.62
N ILE A 432 3.79 -2.15 -0.89
CA ILE A 432 2.62 -3.03 -0.83
C ILE A 432 1.80 -2.97 -2.12
N THR A 433 1.17 -4.09 -2.44
CA THR A 433 0.09 -4.17 -3.43
C THR A 433 -1.13 -4.87 -2.84
N PHE A 434 -2.31 -4.53 -3.34
CA PHE A 434 -3.57 -5.14 -2.90
C PHE A 434 -4.16 -5.98 -4.03
N GLY A 435 -4.33 -7.27 -3.76
CA GLY A 435 -5.09 -8.15 -4.63
C GLY A 435 -6.59 -7.90 -4.47
N SER A 436 -7.29 -7.58 -5.57
CA SER A 436 -8.74 -7.37 -5.56
C SER A 436 -9.51 -8.56 -6.09
N LEU A 437 -10.76 -8.70 -5.64
CA LEU A 437 -11.74 -9.66 -6.16
C LEU A 437 -12.21 -9.20 -7.55
N GLN A 438 -11.49 -9.63 -8.60
CA GLN A 438 -11.89 -9.35 -9.97
C GLN A 438 -13.09 -10.22 -10.39
N ALA A 439 -13.85 -9.81 -11.40
CA ALA A 439 -15.11 -10.40 -11.83
C ALA A 439 -15.15 -11.94 -11.83
N ARG A 440 -14.21 -12.59 -12.54
CA ARG A 440 -14.16 -14.07 -12.61
C ARG A 440 -13.77 -14.72 -11.29
N ALA A 441 -12.90 -14.07 -10.50
CA ALA A 441 -12.49 -14.55 -9.19
C ALA A 441 -13.62 -14.41 -8.18
N ALA A 442 -14.33 -13.28 -8.17
CA ALA A 442 -15.49 -13.05 -7.32
C ALA A 442 -16.55 -14.12 -7.52
N LEU A 443 -16.93 -14.42 -8.77
CA LEU A 443 -17.89 -15.49 -9.06
C LEU A 443 -17.44 -16.85 -8.53
N ARG A 444 -16.17 -17.23 -8.71
CA ARG A 444 -15.67 -18.52 -8.21
C ARG A 444 -15.61 -18.59 -6.70
N ASP A 445 -15.17 -17.52 -6.04
CA ASP A 445 -15.11 -17.47 -4.58
C ASP A 445 -16.51 -17.47 -3.95
N VAL A 446 -17.45 -16.66 -4.47
CA VAL A 446 -18.85 -16.67 -4.03
C VAL A 446 -19.50 -18.04 -4.27
N GLY A 447 -19.32 -18.62 -5.46
CA GLY A 447 -19.85 -19.95 -5.77
C GLY A 447 -19.34 -21.04 -4.84
N ARG A 448 -18.07 -20.98 -4.42
CA ARG A 448 -17.50 -21.86 -3.40
C ARG A 448 -18.16 -21.69 -2.03
N VAL A 449 -18.40 -20.46 -1.62
CA VAL A 449 -19.04 -20.13 -0.34
C VAL A 449 -20.52 -20.57 -0.31
N LEU A 450 -21.21 -20.44 -1.45
CA LEU A 450 -22.60 -20.88 -1.66
C LEU A 450 -22.71 -22.40 -1.93
N GLU A 451 -21.60 -23.14 -1.91
CA GLU A 451 -21.52 -24.57 -2.17
C GLU A 451 -22.05 -25.02 -3.55
N MET A 452 -22.00 -24.12 -4.52
CA MET A 452 -22.38 -24.42 -5.89
C MET A 452 -21.35 -25.36 -6.58
N PRO A 453 -21.78 -26.25 -7.49
CA PRO A 453 -20.86 -27.10 -8.26
C PRO A 453 -19.83 -26.26 -9.03
N TYR A 454 -18.52 -26.58 -8.83
CA TYR A 454 -17.44 -25.83 -9.47
C TYR A 454 -17.58 -25.72 -10.99
N SER A 455 -18.01 -26.82 -11.65
CA SER A 455 -18.21 -26.84 -13.12
C SER A 455 -19.28 -25.86 -13.59
N GLN A 456 -20.34 -25.65 -12.80
CA GLN A 456 -21.40 -24.68 -13.10
C GLN A 456 -20.86 -23.25 -12.93
N VAL A 457 -20.23 -22.98 -11.81
CA VAL A 457 -19.64 -21.64 -11.49
C VAL A 457 -18.57 -21.25 -12.52
N ASP A 458 -17.66 -22.20 -12.88
CA ASP A 458 -16.60 -21.93 -13.83
C ASP A 458 -17.13 -21.65 -15.24
N ARG A 459 -18.22 -22.33 -15.66
CA ARG A 459 -18.91 -22.04 -16.91
C ARG A 459 -19.46 -20.61 -16.90
N ILE A 460 -20.14 -20.18 -15.84
CA ILE A 460 -20.68 -18.82 -15.69
C ILE A 460 -19.53 -17.80 -15.68
N ALA A 461 -18.47 -18.04 -14.91
CA ALA A 461 -17.32 -17.13 -14.84
C ALA A 461 -16.62 -16.95 -16.20
N LYS A 462 -16.57 -18.00 -17.04
CA LYS A 462 -15.99 -17.93 -18.38
C LYS A 462 -16.78 -17.08 -19.38
N LEU A 463 -18.08 -16.83 -19.13
CA LEU A 463 -18.88 -15.91 -19.94
C LEU A 463 -18.41 -14.46 -19.81
N ILE A 464 -17.70 -14.10 -18.74
CA ILE A 464 -17.13 -12.74 -18.60
C ILE A 464 -15.90 -12.64 -19.51
N PRO A 465 -15.83 -11.62 -20.41
CA PRO A 465 -14.65 -11.40 -21.23
C PRO A 465 -13.38 -11.18 -20.38
N SER A 466 -12.26 -11.77 -20.77
CA SER A 466 -10.99 -11.63 -20.06
C SER A 466 -9.97 -10.94 -20.97
N ASN A 467 -9.84 -9.64 -20.78
CA ASN A 467 -8.79 -8.84 -21.40
C ASN A 467 -7.99 -8.14 -20.29
N PRO A 468 -6.72 -8.55 -20.05
CA PRO A 468 -5.90 -7.91 -19.01
C PRO A 468 -5.69 -6.41 -19.22
N ALA A 469 -5.66 -5.94 -20.47
CA ALA A 469 -5.50 -4.52 -20.81
C ALA A 469 -6.78 -3.71 -20.62
N ASN A 470 -7.95 -4.36 -20.63
CA ASN A 470 -9.24 -3.71 -20.41
C ASN A 470 -10.17 -4.67 -19.64
N PRO A 471 -10.00 -4.78 -18.33
CA PRO A 471 -10.80 -5.70 -17.50
C PRO A 471 -12.28 -5.27 -17.50
N VAL A 472 -13.16 -6.25 -17.71
CA VAL A 472 -14.61 -6.05 -17.77
C VAL A 472 -15.20 -6.43 -16.41
N THR A 473 -16.06 -5.56 -15.85
CA THR A 473 -16.80 -5.85 -14.61
C THR A 473 -17.99 -6.78 -14.88
N ILE A 474 -18.51 -7.42 -13.82
CA ILE A 474 -19.73 -8.26 -13.92
C ILE A 474 -20.91 -7.44 -14.46
N ALA A 475 -21.05 -6.19 -14.01
CA ALA A 475 -22.10 -5.29 -14.47
C ALA A 475 -22.00 -5.02 -15.98
N GLN A 476 -20.79 -4.68 -16.48
CA GLN A 476 -20.55 -4.48 -17.92
C GLN A 476 -20.76 -5.76 -18.72
N ALA A 477 -20.33 -6.92 -18.18
CA ALA A 477 -20.57 -8.19 -18.84
C ALA A 477 -22.08 -8.52 -18.96
N LEU A 478 -22.89 -8.16 -17.95
CA LEU A 478 -24.34 -8.30 -18.04
C LEU A 478 -24.97 -7.41 -19.13
N GLU A 479 -24.35 -6.29 -19.48
CA GLU A 479 -24.83 -5.42 -20.58
C GLU A 479 -24.52 -6.05 -21.95
N THR A 480 -23.39 -6.70 -22.11
CA THR A 480 -22.89 -7.23 -23.40
C THR A 480 -23.24 -8.69 -23.65
N GLU A 481 -23.20 -9.54 -22.62
CA GLU A 481 -23.31 -10.99 -22.76
C GLU A 481 -24.75 -11.48 -22.53
N GLU A 482 -25.46 -11.86 -23.60
CA GLU A 482 -26.84 -12.32 -23.52
C GLU A 482 -26.96 -13.64 -22.75
N GLU A 483 -26.00 -14.55 -22.89
CA GLU A 483 -26.01 -15.84 -22.21
C GLU A 483 -25.88 -15.67 -20.69
N LEU A 484 -25.07 -14.72 -20.22
CA LEU A 484 -24.96 -14.39 -18.80
C LEU A 484 -26.29 -13.87 -18.22
N ARG A 485 -26.97 -12.97 -18.96
CA ARG A 485 -28.31 -12.48 -18.58
C ARG A 485 -29.35 -13.60 -18.55
N LYS A 486 -29.28 -14.54 -19.49
CA LYS A 486 -30.18 -15.68 -19.56
C LYS A 486 -30.00 -16.56 -18.33
N HIS A 487 -28.78 -16.98 -18.01
CA HIS A 487 -28.50 -17.79 -16.83
C HIS A 487 -28.96 -17.12 -15.53
N ARG A 488 -28.74 -15.80 -15.37
CA ARG A 488 -29.20 -15.03 -14.20
C ARG A 488 -30.73 -15.07 -14.04
N ARG A 489 -31.50 -15.10 -15.14
CA ARG A 489 -32.97 -15.10 -15.09
C ARG A 489 -33.57 -16.50 -14.91
N GLU A 490 -32.93 -17.52 -15.46
CA GLU A 490 -33.47 -18.88 -15.54
C GLU A 490 -33.09 -19.74 -14.30
N ASP A 491 -32.03 -19.37 -13.59
CA ASP A 491 -31.54 -20.11 -12.43
C ASP A 491 -31.37 -19.14 -11.24
N GLU A 492 -32.20 -19.32 -10.21
CA GLU A 492 -32.23 -18.47 -9.02
C GLU A 492 -30.88 -18.47 -8.27
N GLN A 493 -30.21 -19.63 -8.18
CA GLN A 493 -28.89 -19.72 -7.54
C GLN A 493 -27.82 -18.96 -8.33
N VAL A 494 -27.88 -19.01 -9.67
CA VAL A 494 -26.97 -18.21 -10.51
C VAL A 494 -27.30 -16.73 -10.41
N GLY A 495 -28.59 -16.39 -10.26
CA GLY A 495 -29.01 -15.01 -9.97
C GLY A 495 -28.39 -14.48 -8.70
N GLU A 496 -28.52 -15.21 -7.59
CA GLU A 496 -27.93 -14.89 -6.29
C GLU A 496 -26.40 -14.81 -6.35
N LEU A 497 -25.75 -15.79 -7.00
CA LEU A 497 -24.30 -15.78 -7.25
C LEU A 497 -23.83 -14.49 -7.90
N ILE A 498 -24.49 -14.07 -8.98
CA ILE A 498 -24.14 -12.86 -9.74
C ILE A 498 -24.38 -11.60 -8.89
N ASP A 499 -25.52 -11.52 -8.21
CA ASP A 499 -25.92 -10.34 -7.44
C ASP A 499 -24.99 -10.10 -6.23
N ILE A 500 -24.62 -11.15 -5.52
CA ILE A 500 -23.63 -11.06 -4.43
C ILE A 500 -22.26 -10.69 -5.01
N SER A 501 -21.83 -11.36 -6.09
CA SER A 501 -20.53 -11.12 -6.70
C SER A 501 -20.39 -9.66 -7.18
N MET A 502 -21.43 -9.06 -7.74
CA MET A 502 -21.42 -7.64 -8.14
C MET A 502 -21.19 -6.68 -6.95
N LYS A 503 -21.70 -7.02 -5.78
CA LYS A 503 -21.57 -6.19 -4.56
C LYS A 503 -20.17 -6.23 -3.97
N ILE A 504 -19.46 -7.36 -4.10
CA ILE A 504 -18.11 -7.53 -3.55
C ILE A 504 -16.99 -7.44 -4.59
N GLU A 505 -17.30 -7.40 -5.88
CA GLU A 505 -16.32 -7.20 -6.95
C GLU A 505 -15.46 -5.96 -6.70
N GLY A 506 -14.14 -6.09 -6.86
CA GLY A 506 -13.18 -5.00 -6.69
C GLY A 506 -12.80 -4.70 -5.24
N LEU A 507 -13.37 -5.36 -4.24
CA LEU A 507 -12.90 -5.27 -2.85
C LEU A 507 -11.54 -5.94 -2.69
N TYR A 508 -10.74 -5.47 -1.73
CA TYR A 508 -9.44 -6.02 -1.44
C TYR A 508 -9.55 -7.36 -0.72
N ARG A 509 -8.79 -8.34 -1.18
CA ARG A 509 -8.79 -9.70 -0.64
C ARG A 509 -7.57 -9.97 0.24
N HIS A 510 -6.40 -9.55 -0.19
CA HIS A 510 -5.13 -9.73 0.51
C HIS A 510 -4.14 -8.66 0.15
N ALA A 511 -3.22 -8.41 1.06
CA ALA A 511 -2.03 -7.63 0.82
C ALA A 511 -0.89 -8.52 0.30
N SER A 512 -0.02 -7.96 -0.50
CA SER A 512 1.14 -8.61 -1.11
C SER A 512 2.22 -7.58 -1.35
N THR A 513 3.43 -8.03 -1.67
CA THR A 513 4.53 -7.15 -2.06
C THR A 513 4.49 -6.82 -3.55
N HIS A 514 4.83 -5.58 -3.89
CA HIS A 514 5.10 -5.21 -5.28
C HIS A 514 6.35 -5.92 -5.78
N ALA A 515 6.29 -6.48 -7.00
CA ALA A 515 7.35 -7.32 -7.51
C ALA A 515 8.70 -6.59 -7.69
N ALA A 516 8.69 -5.26 -7.85
CA ALA A 516 9.87 -4.48 -8.23
C ALA A 516 10.11 -3.24 -7.36
N GLY A 517 9.06 -2.63 -6.79
CA GLY A 517 9.16 -1.32 -6.15
C GLY A 517 9.83 -1.37 -4.78
N LEU A 518 10.90 -0.59 -4.61
CA LEU A 518 11.56 -0.31 -3.35
C LEU A 518 11.44 1.17 -3.00
N VAL A 519 11.45 1.48 -1.71
CA VAL A 519 11.62 2.84 -1.20
C VAL A 519 12.82 2.92 -0.30
N ILE A 520 13.52 4.05 -0.31
CA ILE A 520 14.67 4.35 0.54
C ILE A 520 14.37 5.65 1.28
N GLY A 521 14.35 5.62 2.61
CA GLY A 521 14.12 6.79 3.46
C GLY A 521 15.41 7.46 3.89
N ASP A 522 15.33 8.74 4.25
CA ASP A 522 16.40 9.51 4.89
C ASP A 522 16.58 9.16 6.37
N ARG A 523 15.56 8.55 6.97
CA ARG A 523 15.44 8.14 8.37
C ARG A 523 14.69 6.80 8.46
N PRO A 524 14.60 6.16 9.65
CA PRO A 524 13.79 4.95 9.82
C PRO A 524 12.38 5.12 9.24
N LEU A 525 11.97 4.17 8.40
CA LEU A 525 10.70 4.28 7.63
C LEU A 525 9.47 4.31 8.53
N GLU A 526 9.51 3.71 9.72
CA GLU A 526 8.41 3.77 10.71
C GLU A 526 8.06 5.19 11.17
N GLN A 527 8.98 6.16 10.96
CA GLN A 527 8.74 7.58 11.22
C GLN A 527 8.11 8.33 10.03
N LEU A 528 8.04 7.70 8.88
CA LEU A 528 7.52 8.28 7.64
C LEU A 528 6.20 7.66 7.22
N VAL A 529 6.11 6.34 7.26
CA VAL A 529 4.96 5.55 6.85
C VAL A 529 4.80 4.31 7.75
N PRO A 530 3.57 3.81 7.96
CA PRO A 530 3.38 2.55 8.66
C PRO A 530 3.93 1.38 7.80
N LEU A 531 4.49 0.36 8.48
CA LEU A 531 5.12 -0.81 7.86
C LEU A 531 4.30 -2.07 8.10
N TYR A 532 4.49 -3.04 7.22
CA TYR A 532 3.83 -4.34 7.19
C TYR A 532 4.86 -5.44 6.92
N ARG A 533 4.60 -6.66 7.35
CA ARG A 533 5.40 -7.85 7.04
C ARG A 533 4.62 -8.79 6.12
N ASP A 534 5.11 -8.98 4.89
CA ASP A 534 4.64 -10.10 4.07
C ASP A 534 5.37 -11.37 4.53
N PRO A 535 4.65 -12.46 4.92
CA PRO A 535 5.29 -13.70 5.35
C PRO A 535 6.24 -14.33 4.32
N ARG A 536 6.12 -13.92 3.06
CA ARG A 536 6.94 -14.39 1.93
C ARG A 536 8.19 -13.54 1.68
N SER A 537 8.32 -12.39 2.34
CA SER A 537 9.45 -11.48 2.17
C SER A 537 10.22 -11.32 3.48
N PRO A 538 11.57 -11.35 3.46
CA PRO A 538 12.38 -11.03 4.64
C PRO A 538 12.42 -9.52 4.94
N MET A 539 12.00 -8.68 3.99
CA MET A 539 12.05 -7.23 4.09
C MET A 539 10.76 -6.65 4.64
N PRO A 540 10.81 -5.50 5.35
CA PRO A 540 9.62 -4.73 5.64
C PRO A 540 8.96 -4.25 4.35
N VAL A 541 7.65 -4.02 4.42
CA VAL A 541 6.81 -3.56 3.31
C VAL A 541 6.09 -2.30 3.77
N THR A 542 6.01 -1.25 2.95
CA THR A 542 5.22 -0.07 3.29
C THR A 542 3.73 -0.41 3.30
N GLN A 543 2.95 0.16 4.21
CA GLN A 543 1.50 -0.01 4.21
C GLN A 543 0.78 0.82 3.14
N PHE A 544 1.43 1.82 2.59
CA PHE A 544 0.90 2.61 1.48
C PHE A 544 1.33 2.00 0.15
N ASN A 545 0.36 1.87 -0.78
CA ASN A 545 0.63 1.37 -2.14
C ASN A 545 1.44 2.38 -2.97
N MET A 546 1.83 1.98 -4.17
CA MET A 546 2.71 2.77 -5.06
C MET A 546 2.29 4.25 -5.18
N LYS A 547 1.01 4.54 -5.37
CA LYS A 547 0.51 5.91 -5.50
C LYS A 547 0.64 6.69 -4.18
N TRP A 548 0.27 6.08 -3.08
CA TRP A 548 0.19 6.77 -1.80
C TRP A 548 1.52 6.84 -1.07
N VAL A 549 2.46 5.92 -1.36
CA VAL A 549 3.82 5.99 -0.82
C VAL A 549 4.60 7.17 -1.41
N GLU A 550 4.41 7.47 -2.69
CA GLU A 550 4.95 8.67 -3.33
C GLU A 550 4.33 9.94 -2.75
N ASN A 551 3.00 9.95 -2.55
CA ASN A 551 2.31 11.06 -1.92
C ASN A 551 2.73 11.28 -0.45
N ALA A 552 3.16 10.23 0.25
CA ALA A 552 3.76 10.33 1.58
C ALA A 552 5.20 10.89 1.56
N GLY A 553 5.75 11.15 0.38
CA GLY A 553 7.08 11.74 0.17
C GLY A 553 8.20 10.73 -0.05
N LEU A 554 7.93 9.43 -0.07
CA LEU A 554 8.96 8.43 -0.36
C LEU A 554 9.20 8.30 -1.86
N VAL A 555 10.47 8.24 -2.24
CA VAL A 555 10.89 8.05 -3.62
C VAL A 555 10.99 6.57 -3.94
N LYS A 556 10.36 6.20 -5.03
CA LYS A 556 10.32 4.83 -5.55
C LYS A 556 11.54 4.53 -6.43
N PHE A 557 12.06 3.32 -6.31
CA PHE A 557 13.08 2.75 -7.19
C PHE A 557 12.58 1.39 -7.70
N ASP A 558 12.51 1.23 -9.02
CA ASP A 558 11.97 0.01 -9.63
C ASP A 558 13.09 -0.98 -9.99
N PHE A 559 13.20 -2.05 -9.20
CA PHE A 559 14.13 -3.17 -9.38
C PHE A 559 13.43 -4.33 -10.09
N LEU A 560 13.38 -4.30 -11.41
CA LEU A 560 12.68 -5.32 -12.19
C LEU A 560 13.56 -6.56 -12.43
N GLY A 561 13.00 -7.75 -12.24
CA GLY A 561 13.67 -9.01 -12.56
C GLY A 561 13.31 -9.47 -13.97
N LEU A 562 14.26 -9.43 -14.90
CA LEU A 562 14.05 -9.80 -16.29
C LEU A 562 14.70 -11.15 -16.61
N LYS A 563 13.90 -12.17 -16.92
CA LYS A 563 14.39 -13.51 -17.34
C LYS A 563 15.28 -13.46 -18.56
N THR A 564 15.01 -12.57 -19.49
CA THR A 564 15.80 -12.45 -20.73
C THR A 564 17.25 -12.16 -20.43
N LEU A 565 17.56 -11.32 -19.42
CA LEU A 565 18.93 -11.04 -19.01
C LEU A 565 19.63 -12.31 -18.49
N THR A 566 18.94 -13.13 -17.71
CA THR A 566 19.44 -14.43 -17.26
C THR A 566 19.73 -15.37 -18.44
N VAL A 567 18.84 -15.40 -19.43
CA VAL A 567 19.00 -16.23 -20.64
C VAL A 567 20.22 -15.74 -21.45
N LEU A 568 20.37 -14.44 -21.66
CA LEU A 568 21.50 -13.86 -22.37
C LEU A 568 22.82 -14.17 -21.66
N GLN A 569 22.90 -13.98 -20.34
CA GLN A 569 24.08 -14.30 -19.55
C GLN A 569 24.48 -15.77 -19.70
N ARG A 570 23.51 -16.68 -19.61
CA ARG A 570 23.77 -18.12 -19.79
C ARG A 570 24.20 -18.46 -21.21
N ALA A 571 23.61 -17.82 -22.22
CA ALA A 571 23.99 -18.00 -23.62
C ALA A 571 25.44 -17.59 -23.87
N VAL A 572 25.85 -16.40 -23.39
CA VAL A 572 27.22 -15.93 -23.46
C VAL A 572 28.18 -16.88 -22.73
N ALA A 573 27.81 -17.34 -21.52
CA ALA A 573 28.62 -18.30 -20.78
C ALA A 573 28.79 -19.66 -21.52
N PHE A 574 27.75 -20.17 -22.20
CA PHE A 574 27.85 -21.37 -23.03
C PHE A 574 28.72 -21.17 -24.27
N LEU A 575 28.68 -19.98 -24.88
CA LEU A 575 29.54 -19.64 -26.02
C LEU A 575 31.01 -19.56 -25.57
N ALA A 576 31.29 -18.94 -24.45
CA ALA A 576 32.62 -18.86 -23.86
C ALA A 576 33.24 -20.26 -23.58
N GLN A 577 32.44 -21.23 -23.08
CA GLN A 577 32.85 -22.62 -22.92
C GLN A 577 33.26 -23.30 -24.24
N ARG A 578 32.77 -22.78 -25.37
CA ARG A 578 33.10 -23.24 -26.72
C ARG A 578 34.23 -22.42 -27.36
N GLY A 579 34.85 -21.51 -26.61
CA GLY A 579 35.92 -20.63 -27.11
C GLY A 579 35.43 -19.47 -27.95
N VAL A 580 34.12 -19.14 -27.87
CA VAL A 580 33.55 -17.97 -28.58
C VAL A 580 33.26 -16.90 -27.52
N GLU A 581 34.02 -15.81 -27.58
CA GLU A 581 33.82 -14.63 -26.75
C GLU A 581 32.89 -13.65 -27.47
N ILE A 582 31.83 -13.22 -26.81
CA ILE A 582 30.88 -12.23 -27.32
C ILE A 582 30.66 -11.18 -26.24
N ASP A 583 30.83 -9.94 -26.59
CA ASP A 583 30.41 -8.78 -25.82
C ASP A 583 29.10 -8.23 -26.40
N LEU A 584 28.05 -8.22 -25.59
CA LEU A 584 26.72 -7.79 -26.01
C LEU A 584 26.64 -6.28 -26.29
N GLU A 585 27.55 -5.46 -25.75
CA GLU A 585 27.57 -4.02 -25.95
C GLU A 585 28.14 -3.65 -27.35
N THR A 586 28.93 -4.54 -27.94
CA THR A 586 29.65 -4.31 -29.19
C THR A 586 29.13 -5.11 -30.38
N ILE A 587 28.06 -5.91 -30.21
CA ILE A 587 27.47 -6.65 -31.34
C ILE A 587 26.96 -5.71 -32.44
N PRO A 588 27.15 -6.06 -33.75
CA PRO A 588 26.61 -5.28 -34.84
C PRO A 588 25.09 -5.20 -34.80
N LEU A 589 24.52 -4.00 -34.91
CA LEU A 589 23.08 -3.75 -34.90
C LEU A 589 22.48 -3.69 -36.34
N ASP A 590 23.21 -4.11 -37.34
CA ASP A 590 22.85 -4.05 -38.77
C ASP A 590 22.92 -5.40 -39.49
N ASP A 591 22.92 -6.52 -38.73
CA ASP A 591 22.93 -7.87 -39.32
C ASP A 591 21.66 -8.17 -40.11
N ALA A 592 21.81 -8.22 -41.46
CA ALA A 592 20.68 -8.42 -42.38
C ALA A 592 19.91 -9.73 -42.14
N LYS A 593 20.60 -10.81 -41.72
CA LYS A 593 19.93 -12.11 -41.45
C LYS A 593 19.04 -12.07 -40.21
N THR A 594 19.50 -11.35 -39.17
CA THR A 594 18.70 -11.12 -37.97
C THR A 594 17.45 -10.32 -38.30
N PHE A 595 17.56 -9.26 -39.12
CA PHE A 595 16.40 -8.47 -39.55
C PHE A 595 15.45 -9.25 -40.46
N GLU A 596 15.96 -10.14 -41.31
CA GLU A 596 15.13 -11.02 -42.14
C GLU A 596 14.29 -11.98 -41.24
N MET A 597 14.91 -12.59 -40.24
CA MET A 597 14.22 -13.43 -39.23
C MET A 597 13.15 -12.64 -38.45
N LEU A 598 13.49 -11.44 -37.97
CA LEU A 598 12.56 -10.56 -37.27
C LEU A 598 11.37 -10.16 -38.17
N SER A 599 11.63 -9.82 -39.43
CA SER A 599 10.61 -9.44 -40.42
C SER A 599 9.67 -10.60 -40.76
N ALA A 600 10.18 -11.82 -40.74
CA ALA A 600 9.38 -13.03 -40.97
C ALA A 600 8.52 -13.40 -39.74
N GLY A 601 8.75 -12.78 -38.59
CA GLY A 601 8.04 -13.10 -37.33
C GLY A 601 8.44 -14.46 -36.72
N ASP A 602 9.57 -15.04 -37.14
CA ASP A 602 10.10 -16.29 -36.59
C ASP A 602 10.93 -16.00 -35.33
N THR A 603 10.24 -15.50 -34.30
CA THR A 603 10.84 -14.90 -33.10
C THR A 603 10.43 -15.62 -31.80
N VAL A 604 10.29 -16.96 -31.84
CA VAL A 604 9.95 -17.77 -30.67
C VAL A 604 11.04 -17.65 -29.61
N GLY A 605 10.69 -17.08 -28.45
CA GLY A 605 11.59 -16.89 -27.32
C GLY A 605 12.46 -15.60 -27.40
N VAL A 606 12.17 -14.72 -28.33
CA VAL A 606 12.88 -13.41 -28.50
C VAL A 606 11.92 -12.27 -28.24
#